data_1b526b1400e3203ccf3b271306f9a895
#
_entry.id   1b526b1400e3203ccf3b271306f9a895
#
_cell.length_a   1.000
_cell.length_b   1.000
_cell.length_c   1.000
_cell.angle_alpha   90.00
_cell.angle_beta   90.00
_cell.angle_gamma   90.00
#
_symmetry.space_group_name_H-M   'P 1'
#
loop_
_entity.id
_entity.type
_entity.pdbx_description
1 polymer ?
#
loop_
_entity_poly.entity_id
_entity_poly.type
_entity_poly.pdbx_seq_one_letter_code
_entity_poly.pdbx_strand_id
1 'polypeptide(L)'
;MQAMIDELAKQAAESLGQVSGKETLASFWQEYLSKNGKIPALMKNLRTVAPEERPAMGKIINELKAKVQADYDAAAEQVKQAELAARNAAETVDITLPAKTRSVGGLHPLTLITNQIIDVFSGMGFSVGTFPEIEDDDHNFTRLNVPKDHPARDMQDTFYLSEEFLLRTQTSGGQIRTMDVQKPPIKILMPGRVFRSDSDATHSPMFHQMEGLVVDKGITLGDLQGALNTFVQKLFGADTRTRLPSLLLPVHRAQRGGGRELLRVPRQGMP
;
A
#
# COMPACT_ATOMS: atom_id res chain seq x y z
N MET A 1 -33.20 -45.88 -55.42
CA MET A 1 -32.48 -45.51 -54.15
C MET A 1 -31.32 -44.59 -54.45
N GLN A 2 -30.53 -44.75 -55.51
CA GLN A 2 -29.43 -43.84 -55.87
C GLN A 2 -29.90 -42.39 -55.98
N ALA A 3 -30.95 -42.07 -56.67
CA ALA A 3 -31.47 -40.67 -56.76
C ALA A 3 -31.84 -40.08 -55.41
N MET A 4 -32.28 -40.85 -54.41
CA MET A 4 -32.56 -40.38 -53.05
C MET A 4 -31.27 -40.09 -52.30
N ILE A 5 -30.20 -40.85 -52.55
CA ILE A 5 -28.88 -40.58 -51.91
C ILE A 5 -28.28 -39.30 -52.47
N ASP A 6 -28.34 -39.14 -53.80
CA ASP A 6 -27.80 -37.93 -54.45
C ASP A 6 -28.56 -36.66 -54.05
N GLU A 7 -29.90 -36.77 -53.94
CA GLU A 7 -30.75 -35.68 -53.49
C GLU A 7 -30.45 -35.29 -52.01
N LEU A 8 -30.27 -36.30 -51.14
CA LEU A 8 -29.93 -36.05 -49.74
C LEU A 8 -28.51 -35.44 -49.57
N ALA A 9 -27.56 -35.86 -50.40
CA ALA A 9 -26.23 -35.31 -50.44
C ALA A 9 -26.27 -33.82 -50.80
N LYS A 10 -27.11 -33.45 -51.79
CA LYS A 10 -27.27 -32.04 -52.18
C LYS A 10 -27.95 -31.22 -51.11
N GLN A 11 -29.04 -31.74 -50.52
CA GLN A 11 -29.72 -31.07 -49.40
C GLN A 11 -28.80 -30.88 -48.18
N ALA A 12 -27.97 -31.87 -47.85
CA ALA A 12 -27.01 -31.75 -46.76
C ALA A 12 -25.96 -30.67 -47.05
N ALA A 13 -25.44 -30.60 -48.27
CA ALA A 13 -24.47 -29.56 -48.66
C ALA A 13 -25.07 -28.15 -48.63
N GLU A 14 -26.30 -27.99 -49.13
CA GLU A 14 -27.01 -26.70 -49.10
C GLU A 14 -27.32 -26.25 -47.65
N SER A 15 -27.80 -27.18 -46.80
CA SER A 15 -28.08 -26.90 -45.40
C SER A 15 -26.82 -26.55 -44.62
N LEU A 16 -25.70 -27.23 -44.90
CA LEU A 16 -24.41 -26.94 -44.25
C LEU A 16 -23.86 -25.55 -44.65
N GLY A 17 -24.09 -25.17 -45.92
CA GLY A 17 -23.71 -23.81 -46.40
C GLY A 17 -24.48 -22.68 -45.72
N GLN A 18 -25.62 -22.97 -45.07
CA GLN A 18 -26.41 -21.97 -44.31
C GLN A 18 -26.06 -21.96 -42.82
N VAL A 19 -25.13 -22.79 -42.37
CA VAL A 19 -24.68 -22.78 -40.97
C VAL A 19 -23.89 -21.54 -40.65
N SER A 20 -24.39 -20.72 -39.71
CA SER A 20 -23.76 -19.46 -39.29
C SER A 20 -23.37 -19.45 -37.83
N GLY A 21 -23.71 -20.45 -37.02
CA GLY A 21 -23.42 -20.49 -35.58
C GLY A 21 -23.71 -21.87 -34.96
N LYS A 22 -23.48 -21.96 -33.64
CA LYS A 22 -23.64 -23.24 -32.90
C LYS A 22 -25.04 -23.84 -32.99
N GLU A 23 -26.05 -23.00 -32.92
CA GLU A 23 -27.45 -23.48 -32.94
C GLU A 23 -27.82 -24.10 -34.28
N THR A 24 -27.43 -23.45 -35.38
CA THR A 24 -27.64 -23.96 -36.73
C THR A 24 -26.80 -25.20 -37.01
N LEU A 25 -25.59 -25.25 -36.47
CA LEU A 25 -24.73 -26.44 -36.55
C LEU A 25 -25.32 -27.63 -35.78
N ALA A 26 -25.85 -27.40 -34.57
CA ALA A 26 -26.51 -28.43 -33.77
C ALA A 26 -27.79 -28.95 -34.45
N SER A 27 -28.56 -28.05 -35.07
CA SER A 27 -29.76 -28.41 -35.82
C SER A 27 -29.42 -29.28 -37.02
N PHE A 28 -28.36 -28.93 -37.77
CA PHE A 28 -27.85 -29.74 -38.88
C PHE A 28 -27.46 -31.14 -38.39
N TRP A 29 -26.70 -31.24 -37.29
CA TRP A 29 -26.29 -32.55 -36.75
C TRP A 29 -27.49 -33.40 -36.37
N GLN A 30 -28.52 -32.83 -35.74
CA GLN A 30 -29.74 -33.52 -35.37
C GLN A 30 -30.50 -34.03 -36.61
N GLU A 31 -30.57 -33.25 -37.66
CA GLU A 31 -31.35 -33.53 -38.85
C GLU A 31 -30.67 -34.59 -39.73
N TYR A 32 -29.34 -34.55 -39.87
CA TYR A 32 -28.64 -35.42 -40.84
C TYR A 32 -27.85 -36.55 -40.19
N LEU A 33 -27.13 -36.31 -39.09
CA LEU A 33 -26.13 -37.22 -38.53
C LEU A 33 -26.56 -37.94 -37.24
N SER A 34 -27.57 -37.44 -36.53
CA SER A 34 -28.04 -38.06 -35.28
C SER A 34 -28.63 -39.47 -35.52
N LYS A 35 -28.82 -40.27 -34.46
CA LYS A 35 -29.38 -41.64 -34.56
C LYS A 35 -30.72 -41.70 -35.30
N ASN A 36 -31.49 -40.63 -35.28
CA ASN A 36 -32.77 -40.51 -35.96
C ASN A 36 -32.70 -39.59 -37.20
N GLY A 37 -31.50 -39.19 -37.58
CA GLY A 37 -31.28 -38.32 -38.72
C GLY A 37 -31.53 -38.99 -40.08
N LYS A 38 -31.58 -38.16 -41.11
CA LYS A 38 -31.91 -38.60 -42.49
C LYS A 38 -30.92 -39.61 -43.03
N ILE A 39 -29.61 -39.49 -42.71
CA ILE A 39 -28.58 -40.45 -43.21
C ILE A 39 -28.73 -41.84 -42.56
N PRO A 40 -28.81 -41.96 -41.19
CA PRO A 40 -29.11 -43.30 -40.62
C PRO A 40 -30.46 -43.86 -40.99
N ALA A 41 -31.48 -43.06 -41.34
CA ALA A 41 -32.75 -43.55 -41.84
C ALA A 41 -32.60 -44.24 -43.17
N LEU A 42 -31.72 -43.74 -44.07
CA LEU A 42 -31.42 -44.46 -45.33
C LEU A 42 -30.81 -45.83 -45.09
N MET A 43 -29.99 -46.03 -44.11
CA MET A 43 -29.44 -47.34 -43.72
C MET A 43 -30.51 -48.33 -43.27
N LYS A 44 -31.58 -47.85 -42.57
CA LYS A 44 -32.70 -48.69 -42.17
C LYS A 44 -33.51 -49.13 -43.40
N ASN A 45 -33.62 -48.28 -44.42
CA ASN A 45 -34.35 -48.58 -45.66
C ASN A 45 -33.59 -49.52 -46.58
N LEU A 46 -32.32 -49.83 -46.35
CA LEU A 46 -31.59 -50.88 -47.11
C LEU A 46 -32.26 -52.27 -47.02
N ARG A 47 -33.08 -52.54 -46.02
CA ARG A 47 -33.81 -53.79 -45.85
C ARG A 47 -34.87 -54.00 -46.93
N THR A 48 -35.31 -52.95 -47.60
CA THR A 48 -36.31 -53.01 -48.68
C THR A 48 -35.72 -53.24 -50.08
N VAL A 49 -34.37 -53.23 -50.19
CA VAL A 49 -33.64 -53.44 -51.47
C VAL A 49 -33.34 -54.91 -51.70
N ALA A 50 -33.22 -55.30 -52.97
CA ALA A 50 -32.88 -56.67 -53.34
C ALA A 50 -31.57 -57.13 -52.71
N PRO A 51 -31.46 -58.39 -52.23
CA PRO A 51 -30.29 -58.89 -51.49
C PRO A 51 -28.94 -58.68 -52.17
N GLU A 52 -28.93 -58.74 -53.48
CA GLU A 52 -27.74 -58.64 -54.34
C GLU A 52 -27.18 -57.22 -54.41
N GLU A 53 -28.03 -56.20 -54.30
CA GLU A 53 -27.64 -54.79 -54.38
C GLU A 53 -27.30 -54.16 -53.02
N ARG A 54 -27.64 -54.82 -51.90
CA ARG A 54 -27.45 -54.30 -50.54
C ARG A 54 -25.99 -53.93 -50.20
N PRO A 55 -24.97 -54.75 -50.56
CA PRO A 55 -23.58 -54.42 -50.24
C PRO A 55 -23.08 -53.14 -50.95
N ALA A 56 -23.44 -52.99 -52.22
CA ALA A 56 -23.06 -51.84 -53.03
C ALA A 56 -23.71 -50.55 -52.50
N MET A 57 -25.00 -50.59 -52.19
CA MET A 57 -25.72 -49.45 -51.64
C MET A 57 -25.27 -49.09 -50.22
N GLY A 58 -24.97 -50.12 -49.40
CA GLY A 58 -24.41 -49.89 -48.07
C GLY A 58 -23.05 -49.12 -48.08
N LYS A 59 -22.21 -49.44 -49.08
CA LYS A 59 -20.94 -48.73 -49.28
C LYS A 59 -21.16 -47.26 -49.64
N ILE A 60 -22.06 -46.97 -50.58
CA ILE A 60 -22.39 -45.63 -51.04
C ILE A 60 -22.96 -44.79 -49.89
N ILE A 61 -23.86 -45.34 -49.02
CA ILE A 61 -24.42 -44.65 -47.90
C ILE A 61 -23.33 -44.37 -46.83
N ASN A 62 -22.41 -45.33 -46.64
CA ASN A 62 -21.29 -45.10 -45.71
C ASN A 62 -20.31 -44.02 -46.23
N GLU A 63 -20.05 -44.01 -47.55
CA GLU A 63 -19.24 -42.94 -48.17
C GLU A 63 -19.93 -41.58 -48.04
N LEU A 64 -21.25 -41.50 -48.28
CA LEU A 64 -22.01 -40.27 -48.03
C LEU A 64 -21.93 -39.80 -46.56
N LYS A 65 -22.11 -40.72 -45.61
CA LYS A 65 -22.02 -40.45 -44.20
C LYS A 65 -20.65 -39.90 -43.82
N ALA A 66 -19.57 -40.52 -44.30
CA ALA A 66 -18.21 -40.10 -44.04
C ALA A 66 -17.94 -38.71 -44.61
N LYS A 67 -18.43 -38.44 -45.84
CA LYS A 67 -18.31 -37.13 -46.45
C LYS A 67 -19.06 -36.05 -45.67
N VAL A 68 -20.33 -36.26 -45.35
CA VAL A 68 -21.15 -35.28 -44.60
C VAL A 68 -20.60 -35.08 -43.20
N GLN A 69 -20.01 -36.12 -42.58
CA GLN A 69 -19.34 -35.95 -41.28
C GLN A 69 -18.09 -35.09 -41.40
N ALA A 70 -17.26 -35.30 -42.43
CA ALA A 70 -16.06 -34.47 -42.63
C ALA A 70 -16.41 -33.00 -42.93
N ASP A 71 -17.44 -32.78 -43.76
CA ASP A 71 -17.94 -31.43 -44.08
C ASP A 71 -18.52 -30.75 -42.84
N TYR A 72 -19.21 -31.48 -41.95
CA TYR A 72 -19.72 -31.01 -40.69
C TYR A 72 -18.56 -30.61 -39.74
N ASP A 73 -17.54 -31.48 -39.62
CA ASP A 73 -16.38 -31.20 -38.73
C ASP A 73 -15.60 -29.96 -39.19
N ALA A 74 -15.47 -29.76 -40.51
CA ALA A 74 -14.89 -28.54 -41.09
C ALA A 74 -15.73 -27.30 -40.78
N ALA A 75 -17.06 -27.38 -40.92
CA ALA A 75 -17.95 -26.27 -40.57
C ALA A 75 -17.95 -25.99 -39.07
N ALA A 76 -17.86 -27.00 -38.21
CA ALA A 76 -17.75 -26.85 -36.76
C ALA A 76 -16.48 -26.10 -36.37
N GLU A 77 -15.35 -26.39 -36.98
CA GLU A 77 -14.10 -25.69 -36.73
C GLU A 77 -14.17 -24.23 -37.21
N GLN A 78 -14.80 -23.97 -38.37
CA GLN A 78 -15.01 -22.57 -38.84
C GLN A 78 -15.89 -21.78 -37.90
N VAL A 79 -17.01 -22.33 -37.40
CA VAL A 79 -17.89 -21.67 -36.43
C VAL A 79 -17.11 -21.38 -35.16
N LYS A 80 -16.32 -22.32 -34.64
CA LYS A 80 -15.48 -22.15 -33.46
C LYS A 80 -14.44 -21.06 -33.64
N GLN A 81 -13.77 -21.00 -34.78
CA GLN A 81 -12.78 -19.95 -35.09
C GLN A 81 -13.42 -18.57 -35.21
N ALA A 82 -14.60 -18.48 -35.81
CA ALA A 82 -15.35 -17.22 -35.92
C ALA A 82 -15.79 -16.71 -34.54
N GLU A 83 -16.29 -17.60 -33.68
CA GLU A 83 -16.65 -17.24 -32.29
C GLU A 83 -15.43 -16.76 -31.48
N LEU A 84 -14.31 -17.47 -31.61
CA LEU A 84 -13.07 -17.10 -30.94
C LEU A 84 -12.56 -15.71 -31.42
N ALA A 85 -12.63 -15.48 -32.74
CA ALA A 85 -12.24 -14.20 -33.30
C ALA A 85 -13.16 -13.04 -32.83
N ALA A 86 -14.48 -13.29 -32.81
CA ALA A 86 -15.46 -12.34 -32.32
C ALA A 86 -15.24 -12.02 -30.82
N ARG A 87 -14.98 -13.06 -30.03
CA ARG A 87 -14.66 -12.89 -28.61
C ARG A 87 -13.38 -12.11 -28.41
N ASN A 88 -12.30 -12.46 -29.10
CA ASN A 88 -11.02 -11.74 -29.01
C ASN A 88 -11.16 -10.27 -29.41
N ALA A 89 -11.95 -9.98 -30.45
CA ALA A 89 -12.21 -8.62 -30.86
C ALA A 89 -13.00 -7.81 -29.79
N ALA A 90 -13.97 -8.47 -29.15
CA ALA A 90 -14.76 -7.84 -28.09
C ALA A 90 -13.95 -7.65 -26.78
N GLU A 91 -13.01 -8.55 -26.49
CA GLU A 91 -12.15 -8.49 -25.29
C GLU A 91 -10.83 -7.73 -25.54
N THR A 92 -10.62 -7.14 -26.71
CA THR A 92 -9.41 -6.36 -26.99
C THR A 92 -9.35 -5.13 -26.12
N VAL A 93 -8.30 -5.02 -25.32
CA VAL A 93 -8.01 -3.85 -24.46
C VAL A 93 -6.93 -3.03 -25.13
N ASP A 94 -7.13 -1.71 -25.18
CA ASP A 94 -6.11 -0.78 -25.67
C ASP A 94 -4.95 -0.70 -24.65
N ILE A 95 -3.86 -1.39 -24.97
CA ILE A 95 -2.64 -1.40 -24.14
C ILE A 95 -1.77 -0.15 -24.33
N THR A 96 -2.13 0.76 -25.25
CA THR A 96 -1.41 2.03 -25.43
C THR A 96 -1.83 3.09 -24.43
N LEU A 97 -2.96 2.89 -23.74
CA LEU A 97 -3.39 3.76 -22.66
C LEU A 97 -2.41 3.66 -21.49
N PRO A 98 -1.99 4.81 -20.92
CA PRO A 98 -1.10 4.78 -19.76
C PRO A 98 -1.77 4.06 -18.60
N ALA A 99 -1.02 3.21 -17.91
CA ALA A 99 -1.49 2.54 -16.70
C ALA A 99 -1.88 3.58 -15.65
N LYS A 100 -2.95 3.32 -14.89
CA LYS A 100 -3.26 4.11 -13.70
C LYS A 100 -2.10 3.98 -12.72
N THR A 101 -1.25 5.02 -12.67
CA THR A 101 -0.22 5.10 -11.66
C THR A 101 -0.88 5.29 -10.29
N ARG A 102 -0.56 4.41 -9.35
CA ARG A 102 -0.94 4.67 -7.95
C ARG A 102 -0.10 5.85 -7.46
N SER A 103 -0.74 6.87 -6.88
CA SER A 103 -0.01 7.92 -6.19
C SER A 103 0.80 7.27 -5.05
N VAL A 104 2.11 7.43 -5.09
CA VAL A 104 2.97 7.02 -3.98
C VAL A 104 2.67 7.98 -2.84
N GLY A 105 2.33 7.44 -1.67
CA GLY A 105 2.12 8.25 -0.46
C GLY A 105 3.41 8.97 -0.07
N GLY A 106 3.30 10.17 0.49
CA GLY A 106 4.39 10.91 1.10
C GLY A 106 4.45 10.71 2.61
N LEU A 107 5.61 10.99 3.21
CA LEU A 107 5.74 11.06 4.66
C LEU A 107 5.01 12.30 5.20
N HIS A 108 4.43 12.17 6.40
CA HIS A 108 3.82 13.29 7.09
C HIS A 108 4.87 14.40 7.35
N PRO A 109 4.54 15.70 7.26
CA PRO A 109 5.48 16.80 7.49
C PRO A 109 6.25 16.70 8.81
N LEU A 110 5.59 16.29 9.90
CA LEU A 110 6.28 16.05 11.18
C LEU A 110 7.32 14.95 11.10
N THR A 111 7.06 13.87 10.35
CA THR A 111 8.05 12.82 10.15
C THR A 111 9.24 13.30 9.33
N LEU A 112 8.98 14.11 8.29
CA LEU A 112 10.06 14.70 7.49
C LEU A 112 10.96 15.57 8.32
N ILE A 113 10.40 16.52 9.11
CA ILE A 113 11.20 17.41 9.93
C ILE A 113 11.93 16.67 11.06
N THR A 114 11.28 15.66 11.65
CA THR A 114 11.91 14.78 12.65
C THR A 114 13.14 14.10 12.08
N ASN A 115 13.02 13.50 10.90
CA ASN A 115 14.14 12.85 10.23
C ASN A 115 15.26 13.83 9.89
N GLN A 116 14.94 15.01 9.38
CA GLN A 116 15.93 16.05 9.10
C GLN A 116 16.71 16.46 10.37
N ILE A 117 16.02 16.62 11.48
CA ILE A 117 16.67 16.95 12.76
C ILE A 117 17.59 15.81 13.22
N ILE A 118 17.09 14.57 13.13
CA ILE A 118 17.87 13.37 13.46
C ILE A 118 19.14 13.29 12.60
N ASP A 119 19.03 13.53 11.31
CA ASP A 119 20.17 13.51 10.37
C ASP A 119 21.22 14.56 10.74
N VAL A 120 20.79 15.78 11.11
CA VAL A 120 21.67 16.85 11.55
C VAL A 120 22.45 16.44 12.80
N PHE A 121 21.75 15.92 13.82
CA PHE A 121 22.39 15.54 15.08
C PHE A 121 23.24 14.27 14.95
N SER A 122 22.79 13.30 14.16
CA SER A 122 23.59 12.12 13.85
C SER A 122 24.89 12.49 13.15
N GLY A 123 24.83 13.45 12.22
CA GLY A 123 26.04 14.02 11.59
C GLY A 123 26.97 14.76 12.54
N MET A 124 26.49 15.16 13.73
CA MET A 124 27.30 15.71 14.82
C MET A 124 27.77 14.65 15.82
N GLY A 125 27.47 13.36 15.57
CA GLY A 125 27.87 12.24 16.41
C GLY A 125 26.94 11.92 17.58
N PHE A 126 25.67 12.36 17.53
CA PHE A 126 24.67 11.94 18.49
C PHE A 126 24.12 10.55 18.09
N SER A 127 23.98 9.66 19.05
CA SER A 127 23.12 8.49 18.92
C SER A 127 21.64 8.91 19.08
N VAL A 128 20.72 8.10 18.59
CA VAL A 128 19.28 8.36 18.73
C VAL A 128 18.67 7.29 19.63
N GLY A 129 18.00 7.73 20.69
CA GLY A 129 17.32 6.85 21.64
C GLY A 129 15.80 6.95 21.54
N THR A 130 15.12 5.79 21.62
CA THR A 130 13.67 5.70 21.72
C THR A 130 13.30 5.21 23.10
N PHE A 131 12.37 5.90 23.76
CA PHE A 131 11.97 5.65 25.14
C PHE A 131 10.45 5.51 25.26
N PRO A 132 9.94 4.86 26.32
CA PRO A 132 8.50 4.65 26.51
C PRO A 132 7.71 5.96 26.56
N GLU A 133 6.49 5.93 26.01
CA GLU A 133 5.52 7.03 26.12
C GLU A 133 4.74 6.98 27.43
N ILE A 134 4.50 5.76 27.95
CA ILE A 134 4.00 5.53 29.30
C ILE A 134 5.24 5.48 30.20
N GLU A 135 5.34 6.43 31.11
CA GLU A 135 6.50 6.59 31.98
C GLU A 135 6.07 6.47 33.43
N ASP A 136 7.00 6.08 34.29
CA ASP A 136 6.77 6.18 35.73
C ASP A 136 7.06 7.57 36.28
N ASP A 137 6.45 7.88 37.40
CA ASP A 137 6.59 9.17 38.06
C ASP A 137 8.04 9.48 38.48
N ASP A 138 8.82 8.45 38.79
CA ASP A 138 10.20 8.59 39.22
C ASP A 138 11.08 9.11 38.08
N HIS A 139 10.99 8.52 36.89
CA HIS A 139 11.75 8.97 35.71
C HIS A 139 11.21 10.26 35.10
N ASN A 140 9.89 10.51 35.17
CA ASN A 140 9.33 11.71 34.58
C ASN A 140 9.51 12.96 35.44
N PHE A 141 9.60 12.80 36.77
CA PHE A 141 9.66 13.91 37.73
C PHE A 141 10.74 13.78 38.79
N THR A 142 10.67 12.79 39.66
CA THR A 142 11.44 12.72 40.88
C THR A 142 12.94 12.74 40.61
N ARG A 143 13.45 11.92 39.74
CA ARG A 143 14.87 11.85 39.38
C ARG A 143 15.35 13.01 38.51
N LEU A 144 14.40 13.80 37.97
CA LEU A 144 14.68 15.08 37.32
C LEU A 144 14.66 16.25 38.31
N ASN A 145 14.71 15.97 39.59
CA ASN A 145 14.70 16.96 40.66
C ASN A 145 13.38 17.76 40.78
N VAL A 146 12.27 17.10 40.47
CA VAL A 146 10.90 17.60 40.63
C VAL A 146 10.17 16.70 41.62
N PRO A 147 10.40 16.83 42.93
CA PRO A 147 9.75 16.03 43.97
C PRO A 147 8.22 16.33 44.03
N LYS A 148 7.49 15.51 44.78
CA LYS A 148 6.01 15.58 44.84
C LYS A 148 5.48 16.94 45.32
N ASP A 149 6.21 17.58 46.19
CA ASP A 149 5.90 18.89 46.77
C ASP A 149 6.50 20.09 46.00
N HIS A 150 7.10 19.86 44.85
CA HIS A 150 7.71 20.91 44.05
C HIS A 150 6.65 21.74 43.32
N PRO A 151 6.63 23.11 43.45
CA PRO A 151 5.61 23.95 42.83
C PRO A 151 5.51 23.82 41.31
N ALA A 152 6.61 23.51 40.62
CA ALA A 152 6.61 23.31 39.18
C ALA A 152 5.83 22.06 38.74
N ARG A 153 5.61 21.09 39.66
CA ARG A 153 4.85 19.87 39.42
C ARG A 153 3.33 20.13 39.37
N ASP A 154 2.86 21.03 40.25
CA ASP A 154 1.46 21.45 40.31
C ASP A 154 1.03 22.25 39.07
N MET A 155 1.99 22.80 38.32
CA MET A 155 1.76 23.60 37.12
C MET A 155 1.71 22.76 35.82
N GLN A 156 1.92 21.47 35.90
CA GLN A 156 1.92 20.60 34.72
C GLN A 156 0.65 19.78 34.69
N ASP A 157 -0.19 20.08 33.74
CA ASP A 157 -1.36 19.25 33.42
C ASP A 157 -0.89 17.89 32.87
N THR A 158 -0.98 16.86 33.68
CA THR A 158 -0.43 15.54 33.41
C THR A 158 -1.56 14.51 33.26
N PHE A 159 -1.48 13.67 32.24
CA PHE A 159 -2.34 12.51 32.10
C PHE A 159 -1.81 11.34 32.94
N TYR A 160 -2.34 11.14 34.12
CA TYR A 160 -2.05 9.99 34.97
C TYR A 160 -2.90 8.78 34.55
N LEU A 161 -2.26 7.61 34.42
CA LEU A 161 -2.91 6.34 34.18
C LEU A 161 -3.17 5.60 35.51
N SER A 162 -2.29 5.82 36.48
CA SER A 162 -2.39 5.34 37.86
C SER A 162 -1.60 6.29 38.77
N GLU A 163 -1.49 5.97 40.06
CA GLU A 163 -0.65 6.74 40.99
C GLU A 163 0.84 6.72 40.64
N GLU A 164 1.30 5.69 39.91
CA GLU A 164 2.72 5.47 39.58
C GLU A 164 3.03 5.75 38.10
N PHE A 165 2.05 5.60 37.21
CA PHE A 165 2.26 5.70 35.75
C PHE A 165 1.48 6.84 35.13
N LEU A 166 2.11 7.47 34.12
CA LEU A 166 1.57 8.62 33.42
C LEU A 166 1.97 8.59 31.92
N LEU A 167 1.31 9.38 31.12
CA LEU A 167 1.83 9.72 29.79
C LEU A 167 2.91 10.80 29.96
N ARG A 168 4.12 10.51 29.46
CA ARG A 168 5.27 11.41 29.67
C ARG A 168 4.98 12.83 29.22
N THR A 169 5.29 13.79 30.06
CA THR A 169 5.11 15.22 29.80
C THR A 169 6.28 15.85 29.06
N GLN A 170 7.39 15.13 28.98
CA GLN A 170 8.67 15.53 28.37
C GLN A 170 9.48 14.29 27.97
N THR A 171 10.48 14.47 27.12
CA THR A 171 11.37 13.38 26.73
C THR A 171 12.56 13.19 27.70
N SER A 172 12.64 14.01 28.75
CA SER A 172 13.75 14.04 29.71
C SER A 172 13.91 12.75 30.52
N GLY A 173 12.86 11.94 30.68
CA GLY A 173 12.98 10.59 31.28
C GLY A 173 13.98 9.71 30.55
N GLY A 174 14.15 9.90 29.24
CA GLY A 174 15.16 9.24 28.45
C GLY A 174 16.61 9.55 28.87
N GLN A 175 16.87 10.72 29.42
CA GLN A 175 18.19 11.08 29.98
C GLN A 175 18.52 10.18 31.16
N ILE A 176 17.57 10.01 32.06
CA ILE A 176 17.72 9.16 33.24
C ILE A 176 17.95 7.72 32.84
N ARG A 177 17.09 7.20 31.98
CA ARG A 177 17.20 5.82 31.45
C ARG A 177 18.53 5.56 30.74
N THR A 178 19.04 6.55 30.02
CA THR A 178 20.35 6.44 29.36
C THR A 178 21.48 6.40 30.39
N MET A 179 21.44 7.26 31.41
CA MET A 179 22.48 7.32 32.46
C MET A 179 22.44 6.09 33.38
N ASP A 180 21.30 5.41 33.47
CA ASP A 180 21.21 4.17 34.25
C ASP A 180 21.99 3.01 33.60
N VAL A 181 22.07 3.01 32.28
CA VAL A 181 22.67 1.88 31.52
C VAL A 181 24.01 2.22 30.87
N GLN A 182 24.32 3.52 30.68
CA GLN A 182 25.52 3.97 30.01
C GLN A 182 26.33 4.93 30.87
N LYS A 183 27.64 4.66 30.97
CA LYS A 183 28.59 5.61 31.58
C LYS A 183 29.06 6.65 30.54
N PRO A 184 29.44 7.87 30.96
CA PRO A 184 30.06 8.83 30.06
C PRO A 184 31.30 8.27 29.36
N PRO A 185 31.53 8.68 28.08
CA PRO A 185 30.84 9.78 27.38
C PRO A 185 29.46 9.38 26.87
N ILE A 186 28.50 10.30 27.02
CA ILE A 186 27.12 10.15 26.51
C ILE A 186 26.88 11.29 25.53
N LYS A 187 26.32 10.96 24.36
CA LYS A 187 25.90 11.95 23.38
C LYS A 187 24.69 11.39 22.63
N ILE A 188 23.48 11.76 23.08
CA ILE A 188 22.23 11.15 22.64
C ILE A 188 21.17 12.20 22.34
N LEU A 189 20.36 11.97 21.29
CA LEU A 189 19.15 12.68 20.93
C LEU A 189 17.94 11.81 21.25
N MET A 190 16.92 12.40 21.85
CA MET A 190 15.72 11.72 22.32
C MET A 190 14.48 12.37 21.68
N PRO A 191 14.11 12.00 20.45
CA PRO A 191 12.88 12.44 19.81
C PRO A 191 11.68 11.66 20.36
N GLY A 192 10.52 12.31 20.48
CA GLY A 192 9.33 11.61 20.88
C GLY A 192 8.09 12.46 21.03
N ARG A 193 6.94 11.79 21.10
CA ARG A 193 5.68 12.41 21.48
C ARG A 193 5.64 12.63 22.98
N VAL A 194 5.04 13.73 23.38
CA VAL A 194 4.81 14.10 24.78
C VAL A 194 3.37 14.56 24.93
N PHE A 195 2.87 14.50 26.16
CA PHE A 195 1.43 14.65 26.43
C PHE A 195 1.23 15.60 27.60
N ARG A 196 0.29 16.53 27.44
CA ARG A 196 -0.16 17.45 28.49
C ARG A 196 -1.65 17.63 28.38
N SER A 197 -2.35 17.67 29.50
CA SER A 197 -3.81 17.80 29.53
C SER A 197 -4.30 19.25 29.31
N ASP A 198 -3.47 20.07 28.68
CA ASP A 198 -3.82 21.44 28.31
C ASP A 198 -5.09 21.45 27.44
N SER A 199 -6.07 22.26 27.82
CA SER A 199 -7.36 22.36 27.16
C SER A 199 -7.65 23.77 26.69
N ASP A 200 -6.82 24.30 25.79
CA ASP A 200 -7.08 25.59 25.15
C ASP A 200 -6.98 25.51 23.61
N ALA A 201 -7.48 26.57 22.96
CA ALA A 201 -7.53 26.62 21.50
C ALA A 201 -6.15 26.66 20.81
N THR A 202 -5.07 26.87 21.56
CA THR A 202 -3.71 27.08 21.04
C THR A 202 -2.75 25.94 21.36
N HIS A 203 -3.14 25.01 22.23
CA HIS A 203 -2.32 23.88 22.65
C HIS A 203 -2.95 22.56 22.23
N SER A 204 -2.12 21.68 21.69
CA SER A 204 -2.48 20.29 21.44
C SER A 204 -2.14 19.43 22.65
N PRO A 205 -3.02 18.51 23.10
CA PRO A 205 -2.70 17.61 24.21
C PRO A 205 -1.54 16.66 23.89
N MET A 206 -1.18 16.50 22.63
CA MET A 206 -0.03 15.74 22.17
C MET A 206 0.82 16.62 21.25
N PHE A 207 2.12 16.68 21.48
CA PHE A 207 3.07 17.36 20.62
C PHE A 207 4.41 16.60 20.57
N HIS A 208 5.29 17.00 19.68
CA HIS A 208 6.60 16.39 19.55
C HIS A 208 7.67 17.22 20.22
N GLN A 209 8.55 16.55 20.91
CA GLN A 209 9.71 17.14 21.58
C GLN A 209 10.97 16.36 21.21
N MET A 210 12.10 17.05 21.16
CA MET A 210 13.42 16.45 21.00
C MET A 210 14.36 17.04 22.01
N GLU A 211 15.03 16.19 22.77
CA GLU A 211 16.05 16.60 23.72
C GLU A 211 17.40 15.99 23.33
N GLY A 212 18.46 16.77 23.52
CA GLY A 212 19.83 16.31 23.36
C GLY A 212 20.54 16.31 24.72
N LEU A 213 21.24 15.22 25.04
CA LEU A 213 22.09 15.10 26.22
C LEU A 213 23.54 14.86 25.80
N VAL A 214 24.43 15.65 26.33
CA VAL A 214 25.89 15.44 26.24
C VAL A 214 26.48 15.43 27.64
N VAL A 215 27.15 14.33 27.97
CA VAL A 215 27.89 14.19 29.24
C VAL A 215 29.29 13.72 28.90
N ASP A 216 30.27 14.60 29.08
CA ASP A 216 31.70 14.30 28.84
C ASP A 216 32.57 15.27 29.66
N LYS A 217 33.89 15.00 29.66
CA LYS A 217 34.86 15.88 30.30
C LYS A 217 35.05 17.15 29.50
N GLY A 218 35.09 18.29 30.21
CA GLY A 218 35.41 19.57 29.60
C GLY A 218 34.31 20.22 28.79
N ILE A 219 33.06 19.70 28.84
CA ILE A 219 31.90 20.28 28.14
C ILE A 219 31.60 21.65 28.74
N THR A 220 31.41 22.64 27.87
CA THR A 220 31.20 24.06 28.22
C THR A 220 29.89 24.58 27.61
N LEU A 221 29.50 25.79 28.05
CA LEU A 221 28.38 26.52 27.42
C LEU A 221 28.67 26.85 25.95
N GLY A 222 29.94 27.02 25.58
CA GLY A 222 30.36 27.23 24.19
C GLY A 222 30.05 26.03 23.32
N ASP A 223 30.19 24.80 23.84
CA ASP A 223 29.84 23.56 23.11
C ASP A 223 28.32 23.48 22.86
N LEU A 224 27.50 23.83 23.85
CA LEU A 224 26.06 23.93 23.70
C LEU A 224 25.68 24.95 22.62
N GLN A 225 26.26 26.14 22.67
CA GLN A 225 26.03 27.19 21.68
C GLN A 225 26.48 26.75 20.29
N GLY A 226 27.61 26.08 20.17
CA GLY A 226 28.13 25.54 18.92
C GLY A 226 27.19 24.49 18.33
N ALA A 227 26.70 23.55 19.13
CA ALA A 227 25.74 22.54 18.70
C ALA A 227 24.42 23.18 18.22
N LEU A 228 23.87 24.13 18.97
CA LEU A 228 22.64 24.83 18.59
C LEU A 228 22.83 25.68 17.34
N ASN A 229 23.95 26.40 17.18
CA ASN A 229 24.24 27.14 15.96
C ASN A 229 24.32 26.23 14.74
N THR A 230 25.03 25.13 14.86
CA THR A 230 25.15 24.13 13.77
C THR A 230 23.79 23.56 13.37
N PHE A 231 22.99 23.20 14.35
CA PHE A 231 21.63 22.70 14.12
C PHE A 231 20.77 23.73 13.39
N VAL A 232 20.71 24.95 13.90
CA VAL A 232 19.86 26.02 13.36
C VAL A 232 20.29 26.40 11.93
N GLN A 233 21.60 26.50 11.68
CA GLN A 233 22.12 26.79 10.34
C GLN A 233 21.83 25.70 9.32
N LYS A 234 21.94 24.43 9.73
CA LYS A 234 21.61 23.30 8.83
C LYS A 234 20.11 23.20 8.54
N LEU A 235 19.26 23.56 9.51
CA LEU A 235 17.81 23.43 9.37
C LEU A 235 17.18 24.64 8.67
N PHE A 236 17.64 25.86 9.00
CA PHE A 236 17.02 27.13 8.57
C PHE A 236 17.90 27.97 7.62
N GLY A 237 19.08 27.49 7.27
CA GLY A 237 20.00 28.15 6.37
C GLY A 237 21.22 28.78 7.07
N ALA A 238 22.31 28.92 6.31
CA ALA A 238 23.64 29.31 6.83
C ALA A 238 23.68 30.69 7.50
N ASP A 239 22.80 31.59 7.11
CA ASP A 239 22.74 32.96 7.64
C ASP A 239 22.00 33.07 8.97
N THR A 240 21.39 31.95 9.43
CA THR A 240 20.63 31.94 10.70
C THR A 240 21.56 31.99 11.89
N ARG A 241 21.27 32.86 12.84
CA ARG A 241 22.05 33.05 14.06
C ARG A 241 21.22 32.72 15.28
N THR A 242 21.83 32.06 16.27
CA THR A 242 21.23 31.82 17.57
C THR A 242 21.59 32.95 18.49
N ARG A 243 20.67 33.32 19.38
CA ARG A 243 20.92 34.24 20.48
C ARG A 243 20.58 33.55 21.80
N LEU A 244 21.54 33.35 22.63
CA LEU A 244 21.34 32.93 24.02
C LEU A 244 21.22 34.20 24.87
N PRO A 245 20.02 34.55 25.39
CA PRO A 245 19.91 35.67 26.27
C PRO A 245 20.68 35.39 27.58
N SER A 246 21.34 36.41 28.11
CA SER A 246 22.10 36.32 29.36
C SER A 246 21.20 36.06 30.58
N LEU A 247 19.91 36.17 30.46
CA LEU A 247 18.92 35.68 31.44
C LEU A 247 18.85 34.16 31.33
N LEU A 248 19.87 33.55 31.76
CA LEU A 248 19.92 32.15 32.02
C LEU A 248 18.90 31.78 33.09
N LEU A 249 17.94 31.08 32.62
CA LEU A 249 17.35 29.93 33.24
C LEU A 249 17.88 29.70 34.67
N PRO A 250 17.24 30.23 35.66
CA PRO A 250 17.26 29.55 36.93
C PRO A 250 16.36 28.34 36.73
N VAL A 251 16.96 27.18 36.49
CA VAL A 251 16.28 25.89 36.51
C VAL A 251 15.53 25.66 37.84
N HIS A 252 15.61 26.58 38.75
CA HIS A 252 15.11 26.52 40.11
C HIS A 252 14.31 27.75 40.58
N ARG A 253 13.80 28.61 39.71
CA ARG A 253 12.84 29.62 40.12
C ARG A 253 11.57 29.48 39.28
N ALA A 254 10.49 29.13 39.98
CA ALA A 254 9.15 29.29 39.49
C ALA A 254 8.97 30.67 38.86
N GLN A 255 9.02 30.78 37.54
CA GLN A 255 8.66 32.02 36.85
C GLN A 255 7.23 31.90 36.39
N ARG A 256 6.36 32.65 37.03
CA ARG A 256 5.08 33.02 36.45
C ARG A 256 5.37 33.77 35.14
N GLY A 257 4.99 33.17 34.03
CA GLY A 257 4.84 33.81 32.72
C GLY A 257 6.15 34.24 32.06
N GLY A 258 6.56 33.56 31.00
CA GLY A 258 7.51 34.11 30.05
C GLY A 258 8.63 33.21 29.54
N GLY A 259 8.49 31.92 29.55
CA GLY A 259 9.46 31.01 28.90
C GLY A 259 9.37 30.98 27.40
N ARG A 260 9.28 32.11 26.69
CA ARG A 260 9.01 32.13 25.24
C ARG A 260 10.12 32.66 24.35
N GLU A 261 11.37 32.75 24.77
CA GLU A 261 12.42 33.24 23.85
C GLU A 261 13.76 32.57 24.03
N LEU A 262 13.89 31.31 23.75
CA LEU A 262 15.18 30.66 23.55
C LEU A 262 15.72 30.77 22.13
N LEU A 263 14.85 30.99 21.15
CA LEU A 263 15.23 31.12 19.73
C LEU A 263 14.39 32.21 19.06
N ARG A 264 14.95 33.37 18.83
CA ARG A 264 14.43 34.34 17.84
C ARG A 264 15.14 34.08 16.52
N VAL A 265 14.42 33.48 15.59
CA VAL A 265 14.77 33.53 14.17
C VAL A 265 14.32 34.89 13.64
N PRO A 266 15.21 35.73 13.08
CA PRO A 266 14.78 36.98 12.46
C PRO A 266 13.80 36.66 11.33
N ARG A 267 12.57 37.15 11.44
CA ARG A 267 11.64 37.12 10.32
C ARG A 267 12.10 38.13 9.28
N GLN A 268 12.95 37.70 8.35
CA GLN A 268 13.15 38.41 7.09
C GLN A 268 12.60 37.49 5.99
N GLY A 269 11.44 37.88 5.43
CA GLY A 269 10.99 37.47 4.12
C GLY A 269 10.67 35.99 3.98
N MET A 270 9.49 35.57 4.44
CA MET A 270 8.77 34.51 3.72
C MET A 270 7.89 35.19 2.65
N PRO A 271 7.90 34.65 1.40
CA PRO A 271 7.01 35.15 0.36
C PRO A 271 5.55 34.87 0.68
#